data_8c3dcd5389c0f0acbd3daf370591cb4b
#
_entry.id   8c3dcd5389c0f0acbd3daf370591cb4b
#
_cell.length_a   1.000
_cell.length_b   1.000
_cell.length_c   1.000
_cell.angle_alpha   90.00
_cell.angle_beta   90.00
_cell.angle_gamma   90.00
#
_symmetry.space_group_name_H-M   'P 1'
#
loop_
_entity.id
_entity.type
_entity.pdbx_description
1 polymer ?
#
loop_
_entity_poly.entity_id
_entity_poly.type
_entity_poly.pdbx_seq_one_letter_code
_entity_poly.pdbx_strand_id
1 'polypeptide(L)'
;IMKKIETLVEDIYNLFEKKNENLTEKEVDKCIDNFAKSVKVHVKDFLKQRPEEKPRLRLSTIGRPDRQLWYDFKKPHNKPLAPSTRIKFLYGYILEELLIMLSSIAGHKVTQQQKQVQVEGIKGHQDCFIDGVLVDCKSASGIGYSKFKYNNLSSDDPFGYIPQISAYAEGNGVEEAGFLVINKSTGEICYTKVHSLEMINAGDRIQKIKKVVKSNAPPSRCYPAIPDGKSGNFRLDTPCVYCNYKFDCWSDANDGKGLRSFKYS
;
A
#
# COMPACT_ATOMS: atom_id res chain seq x y z
N ILE A 1 26.86 18.29 -0.53
CA ILE A 1 26.06 18.22 0.72
C ILE A 1 24.93 17.24 0.44
N MET A 2 24.82 16.20 1.29
CA MET A 2 23.71 15.23 1.17
C MET A 2 22.43 15.95 1.57
N LYS A 3 21.38 15.87 0.73
CA LYS A 3 20.06 16.42 1.05
C LYS A 3 19.44 15.67 2.23
N LYS A 4 18.44 16.26 2.84
CA LYS A 4 17.69 15.67 3.95
C LYS A 4 16.28 15.33 3.49
N ILE A 5 15.76 14.20 3.96
CA ILE A 5 14.42 13.72 3.59
C ILE A 5 13.31 14.74 3.92
N GLU A 6 13.51 15.58 4.91
CA GLU A 6 12.56 16.61 5.34
C GLU A 6 12.33 17.69 4.28
N THR A 7 13.29 17.93 3.37
CA THR A 7 13.14 18.92 2.27
C THR A 7 12.58 18.29 0.99
N LEU A 8 12.37 16.96 0.96
CA LEU A 8 12.02 16.21 -0.25
C LEU A 8 10.83 16.82 -1.02
N VAL A 9 9.74 17.10 -0.32
CA VAL A 9 8.51 17.61 -0.97
C VAL A 9 8.72 19.02 -1.52
N GLU A 10 9.36 19.89 -0.75
CA GLU A 10 9.68 21.25 -1.19
C GLU A 10 10.64 21.23 -2.38
N ASP A 11 11.66 20.39 -2.34
CA ASP A 11 12.63 20.25 -3.42
C ASP A 11 11.98 19.72 -4.71
N ILE A 12 11.01 18.80 -4.60
CA ILE A 12 10.22 18.34 -5.76
C ILE A 12 9.38 19.49 -6.33
N TYR A 13 8.68 20.28 -5.50
CA TYR A 13 7.90 21.41 -5.99
C TYR A 13 8.77 22.49 -6.62
N ASN A 14 9.95 22.75 -6.06
CA ASN A 14 10.91 23.70 -6.63
C ASN A 14 11.33 23.37 -8.06
N LEU A 15 11.24 22.08 -8.49
CA LEU A 15 11.49 21.72 -9.90
C LEU A 15 10.53 22.41 -10.88
N PHE A 16 9.33 22.75 -10.43
CA PHE A 16 8.28 23.35 -11.26
C PHE A 16 8.12 24.86 -11.07
N GLU A 17 8.64 25.39 -9.97
CA GLU A 17 8.47 26.81 -9.61
C GLU A 17 9.69 27.67 -9.98
N LYS A 18 10.88 27.12 -9.95
CA LYS A 18 12.14 27.85 -10.15
C LYS A 18 12.85 27.38 -11.42
N LYS A 19 13.54 28.32 -12.10
CA LYS A 19 14.51 27.92 -13.11
C LYS A 19 15.64 27.15 -12.43
N ASN A 20 15.72 25.85 -12.69
CA ASN A 20 16.72 24.97 -12.10
C ASN A 20 18.06 25.09 -12.87
N GLU A 21 18.81 26.17 -12.59
CA GLU A 21 20.09 26.48 -13.25
C GLU A 21 21.17 25.41 -13.01
N ASN A 22 20.99 24.55 -12.01
CA ASN A 22 21.95 23.51 -11.62
C ASN A 22 21.62 22.11 -12.18
N LEU A 23 20.49 21.93 -12.88
CA LEU A 23 20.13 20.64 -13.48
C LEU A 23 20.74 20.52 -14.86
N THR A 24 21.60 19.54 -15.05
CA THR A 24 22.11 19.22 -16.38
C THR A 24 21.08 18.39 -17.16
N GLU A 25 20.89 18.68 -18.43
CA GLU A 25 20.02 17.90 -19.33
C GLU A 25 20.34 16.40 -19.27
N LYS A 26 21.62 16.05 -19.22
CA LYS A 26 22.09 14.64 -19.12
C LYS A 26 21.62 13.92 -17.84
N GLU A 27 21.55 14.61 -16.69
CA GLU A 27 21.05 14.03 -15.44
C GLU A 27 19.55 13.83 -15.48
N VAL A 28 18.82 14.81 -16.02
CA VAL A 28 17.38 14.73 -16.23
C VAL A 28 17.03 13.58 -17.18
N ASP A 29 17.70 13.49 -18.34
CA ASP A 29 17.50 12.42 -19.30
C ASP A 29 17.72 11.05 -18.69
N LYS A 30 18.79 10.87 -17.90
CA LYS A 30 19.04 9.61 -17.20
C LYS A 30 17.90 9.22 -16.26
N CYS A 31 17.31 10.17 -15.54
CA CYS A 31 16.17 9.90 -14.65
C CYS A 31 14.92 9.54 -15.46
N ILE A 32 14.66 10.24 -16.58
CA ILE A 32 13.55 9.96 -17.48
C ILE A 32 13.69 8.58 -18.12
N ASP A 33 14.88 8.21 -18.58
CA ASP A 33 15.15 6.90 -19.16
C ASP A 33 14.90 5.76 -18.18
N ASN A 34 15.33 5.94 -16.90
CA ASN A 34 15.07 4.97 -15.85
C ASN A 34 13.56 4.83 -15.58
N PHE A 35 12.85 5.93 -15.48
CA PHE A 35 11.39 5.95 -15.35
C PHE A 35 10.71 5.23 -16.51
N ALA A 36 11.05 5.58 -17.75
CA ALA A 36 10.48 4.98 -18.96
C ALA A 36 10.74 3.46 -19.01
N LYS A 37 11.95 3.04 -18.63
CA LYS A 37 12.32 1.61 -18.55
C LYS A 37 11.48 0.87 -17.52
N SER A 38 11.30 1.43 -16.33
CA SER A 38 10.51 0.82 -15.26
C SER A 38 9.04 0.73 -15.65
N VAL A 39 8.44 1.82 -16.13
CA VAL A 39 7.05 1.83 -16.63
C VAL A 39 6.85 0.80 -17.73
N LYS A 40 7.80 0.67 -18.66
CA LYS A 40 7.74 -0.34 -19.74
C LYS A 40 7.67 -1.77 -19.18
N VAL A 41 8.43 -2.07 -18.12
CA VAL A 41 8.41 -3.39 -17.47
C VAL A 41 7.04 -3.64 -16.83
N HIS A 42 6.53 -2.70 -16.04
CA HIS A 42 5.24 -2.82 -15.39
C HIS A 42 4.08 -2.98 -16.38
N VAL A 43 4.02 -2.15 -17.42
CA VAL A 43 2.99 -2.26 -18.46
C VAL A 43 3.01 -3.65 -19.10
N LYS A 44 4.19 -4.14 -19.50
CA LYS A 44 4.32 -5.48 -20.08
C LYS A 44 3.83 -6.57 -19.12
N ASP A 45 4.15 -6.47 -17.83
CA ASP A 45 3.73 -7.46 -16.84
C ASP A 45 2.23 -7.41 -16.56
N PHE A 46 1.61 -6.22 -16.60
CA PHE A 46 0.17 -6.08 -16.49
C PHE A 46 -0.62 -6.63 -17.68
N LEU A 47 -0.03 -6.58 -18.87
CA LEU A 47 -0.64 -7.13 -20.09
C LEU A 47 -0.52 -8.66 -20.19
N LYS A 48 0.44 -9.27 -19.49
CA LYS A 48 0.55 -10.73 -19.45
C LYS A 48 -0.65 -11.34 -18.69
N GLN A 49 -1.17 -12.44 -19.23
CA GLN A 49 -2.05 -13.31 -18.47
C GLN A 49 -1.21 -14.00 -17.39
N ARG A 50 -1.53 -13.75 -16.14
CA ARG A 50 -0.86 -14.44 -15.03
C ARG A 50 -1.58 -15.76 -14.78
N PRO A 51 -0.85 -16.90 -14.69
CA PRO A 51 -1.42 -18.13 -14.22
C PRO A 51 -1.94 -17.93 -12.78
N GLU A 52 -2.92 -18.72 -12.39
CA GLU A 52 -3.40 -18.75 -11.00
C GLU A 52 -2.23 -19.05 -10.05
N GLU A 53 -1.84 -18.04 -9.26
CA GLU A 53 -0.81 -18.22 -8.24
C GLU A 53 -1.44 -18.86 -7.00
N LYS A 54 -0.78 -19.89 -6.45
CA LYS A 54 -1.16 -20.41 -5.12
C LYS A 54 -1.10 -19.27 -4.09
N PRO A 55 -2.05 -19.23 -3.15
CA PRO A 55 -2.05 -18.24 -2.10
C PRO A 55 -0.73 -18.25 -1.33
N ARG A 56 -0.10 -17.09 -1.20
CA ARG A 56 1.15 -16.94 -0.44
C ARG A 56 1.12 -15.67 0.38
N LEU A 57 1.70 -15.71 1.57
CA LEU A 57 1.96 -14.52 2.36
C LEU A 57 3.05 -13.68 1.68
N ARG A 58 2.87 -12.37 1.73
CA ARG A 58 3.85 -11.36 1.28
C ARG A 58 3.94 -10.30 2.36
N LEU A 59 5.10 -9.66 2.53
CA LEU A 59 5.25 -8.58 3.51
C LEU A 59 4.24 -7.44 3.27
N SER A 60 3.91 -7.14 2.00
CA SER A 60 2.90 -6.15 1.64
C SER A 60 1.46 -6.51 2.03
N THR A 61 1.20 -7.72 2.52
CA THR A 61 -0.16 -8.16 2.89
C THR A 61 -0.32 -8.45 4.37
N ILE A 62 0.74 -8.39 5.18
CA ILE A 62 0.66 -8.75 6.61
C ILE A 62 -0.24 -7.83 7.43
N GLY A 63 -0.47 -6.61 6.96
CA GLY A 63 -1.39 -5.66 7.59
C GLY A 63 -2.86 -5.94 7.35
N ARG A 64 -3.21 -6.86 6.43
CA ARG A 64 -4.60 -7.20 6.20
C ARG A 64 -5.22 -7.86 7.42
N PRO A 65 -6.55 -7.70 7.61
CA PRO A 65 -7.26 -8.35 8.70
C PRO A 65 -7.13 -9.87 8.69
N ASP A 66 -7.02 -10.49 9.86
CA ASP A 66 -6.78 -11.93 10.04
C ASP A 66 -7.79 -12.81 9.28
N ARG A 67 -9.08 -12.47 9.37
CA ARG A 67 -10.16 -13.22 8.69
C ARG A 67 -10.06 -13.09 7.17
N GLN A 68 -9.67 -11.94 6.64
CA GLN A 68 -9.44 -11.77 5.21
C GLN A 68 -8.28 -12.64 4.74
N LEU A 69 -7.15 -12.65 5.48
CA LEU A 69 -6.00 -13.51 5.18
C LEU A 69 -6.37 -14.99 5.25
N TRP A 70 -7.20 -15.40 6.21
CA TRP A 70 -7.71 -16.77 6.29
C TRP A 70 -8.48 -17.16 5.01
N TYR A 71 -9.38 -16.29 4.54
CA TYR A 71 -10.11 -16.52 3.29
C TYR A 71 -9.19 -16.55 2.08
N ASP A 72 -8.20 -15.66 1.99
CA ASP A 72 -7.22 -15.64 0.89
C ASP A 72 -6.55 -17.02 0.73
N PHE A 73 -6.34 -17.76 1.84
CA PHE A 73 -5.71 -19.09 1.83
C PHE A 73 -6.68 -20.25 1.68
N LYS A 74 -7.85 -20.18 2.31
CA LYS A 74 -8.80 -21.31 2.35
C LYS A 74 -9.80 -21.30 1.21
N LYS A 75 -10.15 -20.13 0.72
CA LYS A 75 -11.11 -19.93 -0.36
C LYS A 75 -10.57 -18.85 -1.32
N PRO A 76 -9.44 -19.11 -2.00
CA PRO A 76 -8.87 -18.11 -2.88
C PRO A 76 -9.90 -17.65 -3.90
N HIS A 77 -9.98 -16.33 -4.07
CA HIS A 77 -10.93 -15.71 -4.98
C HIS A 77 -10.38 -15.80 -6.40
N ASN A 78 -10.82 -16.81 -7.15
CA ASN A 78 -10.32 -17.11 -8.49
C ASN A 78 -10.95 -16.24 -9.61
N LYS A 79 -11.78 -15.23 -9.25
CA LYS A 79 -12.33 -14.34 -10.27
C LYS A 79 -11.23 -13.37 -10.72
N PRO A 80 -11.03 -13.23 -12.02
CA PRO A 80 -10.07 -12.25 -12.54
C PRO A 80 -10.49 -10.85 -12.10
N LEU A 81 -9.50 -10.02 -11.77
CA LEU A 81 -9.75 -8.62 -11.45
C LEU A 81 -10.41 -7.92 -12.62
N ALA A 82 -11.40 -7.08 -12.34
CA ALA A 82 -12.04 -6.26 -13.36
C ALA A 82 -10.98 -5.43 -14.10
N PRO A 83 -11.12 -5.21 -15.42
CA PRO A 83 -10.16 -4.43 -16.21
C PRO A 83 -9.89 -3.05 -15.61
N SER A 84 -10.92 -2.36 -15.13
CA SER A 84 -10.77 -1.06 -14.45
C SER A 84 -9.92 -1.13 -13.17
N THR A 85 -10.01 -2.22 -12.40
CA THR A 85 -9.17 -2.45 -11.21
C THR A 85 -7.71 -2.69 -11.60
N ARG A 86 -7.48 -3.43 -12.68
CA ARG A 86 -6.12 -3.62 -13.22
C ARG A 86 -5.51 -2.31 -13.66
N ILE A 87 -6.27 -1.45 -14.36
CA ILE A 87 -5.81 -0.11 -14.76
C ILE A 87 -5.48 0.75 -13.52
N LYS A 88 -6.29 0.70 -12.46
CA LYS A 88 -5.99 1.40 -11.21
C LYS A 88 -4.68 0.95 -10.57
N PHE A 89 -4.37 -0.34 -10.61
CA PHE A 89 -3.09 -0.85 -10.11
C PHE A 89 -1.92 -0.39 -10.97
N LEU A 90 -2.05 -0.46 -12.29
CA LEU A 90 -1.03 0.06 -13.20
C LEU A 90 -0.80 1.55 -12.97
N TYR A 91 -1.86 2.33 -12.78
CA TYR A 91 -1.76 3.75 -12.45
C TYR A 91 -0.99 3.99 -11.13
N GLY A 92 -1.21 3.14 -10.13
CA GLY A 92 -0.45 3.19 -8.88
C GLY A 92 1.05 3.02 -9.10
N TYR A 93 1.46 2.03 -9.89
CA TYR A 93 2.89 1.82 -10.22
C TYR A 93 3.50 2.97 -11.01
N ILE A 94 2.77 3.55 -11.96
CA ILE A 94 3.27 4.71 -12.72
C ILE A 94 3.51 5.91 -11.79
N LEU A 95 2.61 6.15 -10.83
CA LEU A 95 2.76 7.25 -9.87
C LEU A 95 3.88 7.00 -8.86
N GLU A 96 4.12 5.76 -8.44
CA GLU A 96 5.28 5.38 -7.64
C GLU A 96 6.59 5.72 -8.37
N GLU A 97 6.74 5.25 -9.60
CA GLU A 97 7.93 5.54 -10.42
C GLU A 97 8.09 7.03 -10.72
N LEU A 98 6.97 7.76 -10.89
CA LEU A 98 6.98 9.22 -11.04
C LEU A 98 7.56 9.91 -9.80
N LEU A 99 7.13 9.52 -8.59
CA LEU A 99 7.65 10.07 -7.34
C LEU A 99 9.15 9.80 -7.19
N ILE A 100 9.59 8.59 -7.53
CA ILE A 100 11.00 8.19 -7.49
C ILE A 100 11.85 9.00 -8.48
N MET A 101 11.34 9.19 -9.70
CA MET A 101 12.01 10.00 -10.71
C MET A 101 12.13 11.47 -10.26
N LEU A 102 11.04 12.07 -9.78
CA LEU A 102 11.03 13.46 -9.30
C LEU A 102 11.97 13.65 -8.11
N SER A 103 12.00 12.70 -7.17
CA SER A 103 12.93 12.72 -6.05
C SER A 103 14.40 12.72 -6.53
N SER A 104 14.70 11.90 -7.53
CA SER A 104 16.05 11.82 -8.11
C SER A 104 16.43 13.10 -8.85
N ILE A 105 15.53 13.68 -9.67
CA ILE A 105 15.74 14.97 -10.38
C ILE A 105 15.91 16.09 -9.37
N ALA A 106 15.14 16.09 -8.27
CA ALA A 106 15.29 17.04 -7.18
C ALA A 106 16.62 16.92 -6.41
N GLY A 107 17.49 15.98 -6.78
CA GLY A 107 18.84 15.80 -6.23
C GLY A 107 18.89 14.96 -4.95
N HIS A 108 17.81 14.25 -4.60
CA HIS A 108 17.80 13.29 -3.50
C HIS A 108 18.41 11.96 -3.93
N LYS A 109 19.11 11.31 -3.01
CA LYS A 109 19.80 10.03 -3.27
C LYS A 109 18.83 8.86 -3.14
N VAL A 110 18.27 8.39 -4.25
CA VAL A 110 17.43 7.19 -4.29
C VAL A 110 18.29 5.94 -4.45
N THR A 111 18.09 4.94 -3.61
CA THR A 111 18.85 3.68 -3.60
C THR A 111 17.95 2.48 -3.27
N GLN A 112 18.44 1.27 -3.52
CA GLN A 112 17.81 -0.01 -3.17
C GLN A 112 16.37 -0.15 -3.68
N GLN A 113 16.05 0.41 -4.86
CA GLN A 113 14.73 0.29 -5.48
C GLN A 113 14.37 -1.18 -5.68
N GLN A 114 13.14 -1.54 -5.33
CA GLN A 114 12.55 -2.87 -5.49
C GLN A 114 13.42 -4.00 -4.91
N LYS A 115 14.25 -3.69 -3.89
CA LYS A 115 15.05 -4.70 -3.22
C LYS A 115 14.16 -5.70 -2.51
N GLN A 116 14.43 -7.00 -2.70
CA GLN A 116 13.74 -8.05 -1.97
C GLN A 116 14.17 -8.05 -0.50
N VAL A 117 13.21 -8.03 0.39
CA VAL A 117 13.36 -8.10 1.86
C VAL A 117 12.65 -9.35 2.36
N GLN A 118 13.15 -9.93 3.46
CA GLN A 118 12.57 -11.12 4.06
C GLN A 118 12.52 -10.98 5.59
N VAL A 119 11.35 -11.31 6.17
CA VAL A 119 11.13 -11.42 7.61
C VAL A 119 10.43 -12.75 7.88
N GLU A 120 10.91 -13.55 8.83
CA GLU A 120 10.31 -14.84 9.20
C GLU A 120 10.00 -15.76 7.99
N GLY A 121 10.86 -15.75 6.97
CA GLY A 121 10.68 -16.53 5.75
C GLY A 121 9.66 -15.95 4.75
N ILE A 122 8.98 -14.84 5.08
CA ILE A 122 8.06 -14.14 4.19
C ILE A 122 8.82 -13.08 3.42
N LYS A 123 8.60 -13.02 2.11
CA LYS A 123 9.29 -12.10 1.19
C LYS A 123 8.38 -10.95 0.78
N GLY A 124 9.00 -9.82 0.49
CA GLY A 124 8.38 -8.65 -0.14
C GLY A 124 9.42 -7.85 -0.90
N HIS A 125 8.99 -6.86 -1.66
CA HIS A 125 9.86 -5.87 -2.29
C HIS A 125 9.51 -4.52 -1.71
N GLN A 126 10.52 -3.85 -1.17
CA GLN A 126 10.39 -2.47 -0.72
C GLN A 126 10.46 -1.53 -1.92
N ASP A 127 9.92 -0.32 -1.80
CA ASP A 127 9.98 0.61 -2.91
C ASP A 127 11.39 1.19 -3.06
N CYS A 128 11.90 1.92 -2.07
CA CYS A 128 13.27 2.47 -2.12
C CYS A 128 13.76 2.96 -0.76
N PHE A 129 15.01 3.42 -0.76
CA PHE A 129 15.57 4.34 0.23
C PHE A 129 15.78 5.70 -0.42
N ILE A 130 15.41 6.77 0.26
CA ILE A 130 15.70 8.16 -0.12
C ILE A 130 16.50 8.81 0.98
N ASP A 131 17.70 9.30 0.67
CA ASP A 131 18.66 9.90 1.61
C ASP A 131 18.95 9.03 2.85
N GLY A 132 18.90 7.72 2.68
CA GLY A 132 19.17 6.77 3.77
C GLY A 132 17.93 6.37 4.58
N VAL A 133 16.76 6.97 4.33
CA VAL A 133 15.50 6.62 4.98
C VAL A 133 14.71 5.64 4.10
N LEU A 134 14.14 4.60 4.70
CA LEU A 134 13.24 3.67 4.02
C LEU A 134 11.94 4.41 3.66
N VAL A 135 11.59 4.43 2.38
CA VAL A 135 10.39 5.10 1.87
C VAL A 135 9.52 4.13 1.09
N ASP A 136 8.25 4.14 1.43
CA ASP A 136 7.19 3.44 0.72
C ASP A 136 6.32 4.47 -0.01
N CYS A 137 6.27 4.39 -1.34
CA CYS A 137 5.56 5.34 -2.19
C CYS A 137 4.09 4.95 -2.32
N LYS A 138 3.19 5.90 -2.12
CA LYS A 138 1.75 5.65 -2.22
C LYS A 138 1.05 6.65 -3.12
N SER A 139 -0.01 6.19 -3.78
CA SER A 139 -0.97 7.06 -4.45
C SER A 139 -2.33 6.96 -3.76
N ALA A 140 -2.87 8.07 -3.32
CA ALA A 140 -4.14 8.12 -2.62
C ALA A 140 -5.02 9.25 -3.20
N SER A 141 -6.27 9.32 -2.79
CA SER A 141 -7.16 10.44 -3.12
C SER A 141 -8.11 10.73 -1.96
N GLY A 142 -8.59 11.97 -1.87
CA GLY A 142 -9.56 12.39 -0.86
C GLY A 142 -9.12 12.04 0.56
N ILE A 143 -10.00 11.34 1.30
CA ILE A 143 -9.79 10.95 2.70
C ILE A 143 -8.52 10.10 2.88
N GLY A 144 -8.21 9.22 1.90
CA GLY A 144 -7.01 8.39 1.96
C GLY A 144 -5.72 9.22 2.02
N TYR A 145 -5.60 10.26 1.18
CA TYR A 145 -4.45 11.18 1.19
C TYR A 145 -4.38 11.99 2.49
N SER A 146 -5.53 12.47 2.99
CA SER A 146 -5.59 13.25 4.22
C SER A 146 -5.06 12.48 5.44
N LYS A 147 -5.23 11.14 5.48
CA LYS A 147 -4.68 10.31 6.57
C LYS A 147 -3.15 10.39 6.63
N PHE A 148 -2.48 10.39 5.48
CA PHE A 148 -1.03 10.58 5.41
C PHE A 148 -0.66 12.02 5.76
N LYS A 149 -1.27 13.01 5.08
CA LYS A 149 -0.93 14.42 5.25
C LYS A 149 -1.04 14.92 6.69
N TYR A 150 -2.00 14.40 7.45
CA TYR A 150 -2.24 14.78 8.86
C TYR A 150 -1.76 13.72 9.87
N ASN A 151 -0.98 12.74 9.45
CA ASN A 151 -0.40 11.68 10.28
C ASN A 151 -1.43 10.90 11.09
N ASN A 152 -2.57 10.53 10.49
CA ASN A 152 -3.66 9.82 11.15
C ASN A 152 -3.66 8.30 10.89
N LEU A 153 -2.60 7.75 10.30
CA LEU A 153 -2.54 6.32 9.94
C LEU A 153 -2.54 5.42 11.17
N SER A 154 -1.84 5.80 12.24
CA SER A 154 -1.76 5.00 13.47
C SER A 154 -3.13 4.74 14.11
N SER A 155 -4.10 5.63 13.90
CA SER A 155 -5.46 5.49 14.41
C SER A 155 -6.45 4.88 13.40
N ASP A 156 -6.17 4.92 12.10
CA ASP A 156 -7.08 4.48 11.04
C ASP A 156 -6.32 3.97 9.81
N ASP A 157 -5.80 2.75 9.92
CA ASP A 157 -5.06 2.05 8.86
C ASP A 157 -5.78 0.78 8.37
N PRO A 158 -6.91 0.91 7.65
CA PRO A 158 -7.68 -0.23 7.18
C PRO A 158 -6.96 -1.07 6.10
N PHE A 159 -5.90 -0.54 5.50
CA PHE A 159 -5.13 -1.20 4.45
C PHE A 159 -3.86 -1.88 4.99
N GLY A 160 -3.47 -1.59 6.23
CA GLY A 160 -2.30 -2.19 6.87
C GLY A 160 -0.97 -1.64 6.37
N TYR A 161 -0.89 -0.34 6.11
CA TYR A 161 0.33 0.33 5.66
C TYR A 161 1.41 0.35 6.75
N ILE A 162 1.00 0.60 8.01
CA ILE A 162 1.95 0.58 9.14
C ILE A 162 2.58 -0.82 9.32
N PRO A 163 1.82 -1.93 9.38
CA PRO A 163 2.43 -3.26 9.39
C PRO A 163 3.32 -3.55 8.18
N GLN A 164 2.97 -3.10 6.99
CA GLN A 164 3.77 -3.27 5.79
C GLN A 164 5.13 -2.60 5.93
N ILE A 165 5.15 -1.30 6.26
CA ILE A 165 6.41 -0.55 6.38
C ILE A 165 7.24 -1.02 7.57
N SER A 166 6.60 -1.46 8.68
CA SER A 166 7.28 -2.10 9.81
C SER A 166 8.03 -3.35 9.39
N ALA A 167 7.44 -4.19 8.54
CA ALA A 167 8.11 -5.39 8.05
C ALA A 167 9.31 -5.05 7.15
N TYR A 168 9.22 -4.03 6.34
CA TYR A 168 10.36 -3.60 5.54
C TYR A 168 11.45 -2.96 6.40
N ALA A 169 11.09 -2.20 7.44
CA ALA A 169 12.03 -1.63 8.39
C ALA A 169 12.77 -2.74 9.16
N GLU A 170 12.05 -3.71 9.73
CA GLU A 170 12.62 -4.85 10.46
C GLU A 170 13.55 -5.69 9.55
N GLY A 171 13.12 -5.98 8.32
CA GLY A 171 13.91 -6.78 7.38
C GLY A 171 15.16 -6.07 6.83
N ASN A 172 15.27 -4.75 6.98
CA ASN A 172 16.47 -3.97 6.69
C ASN A 172 17.27 -3.59 7.95
N GLY A 173 16.75 -3.86 9.14
CA GLY A 173 17.39 -3.45 10.40
C GLY A 173 17.45 -1.93 10.58
N VAL A 174 16.40 -1.21 10.17
CA VAL A 174 16.29 0.26 10.30
C VAL A 174 15.11 0.66 11.17
N GLU A 175 15.26 1.78 11.88
CA GLU A 175 14.26 2.32 12.79
C GLU A 175 13.51 3.53 12.19
N GLU A 176 13.98 4.05 11.06
CA GLU A 176 13.37 5.20 10.38
C GLU A 176 12.76 4.78 9.05
N ALA A 177 11.52 5.15 8.88
CA ALA A 177 10.78 4.93 7.64
C ALA A 177 9.74 6.04 7.42
N GLY A 178 9.20 6.11 6.21
CA GLY A 178 8.14 7.06 5.91
C GLY A 178 7.40 6.73 4.62
N PHE A 179 6.32 7.45 4.41
CA PHE A 179 5.51 7.38 3.21
C PHE A 179 5.70 8.64 2.37
N LEU A 180 6.04 8.48 1.10
CA LEU A 180 5.97 9.55 0.10
C LEU A 180 4.68 9.36 -0.70
N VAL A 181 3.76 10.30 -0.58
CA VAL A 181 2.39 10.09 -1.07
C VAL A 181 1.98 11.18 -2.05
N ILE A 182 1.44 10.77 -3.20
CA ILE A 182 0.81 11.68 -4.15
C ILE A 182 -0.71 11.58 -4.10
N ASN A 183 -1.37 12.71 -3.99
CA ASN A 183 -2.82 12.80 -4.21
C ASN A 183 -3.10 12.71 -5.70
N LYS A 184 -3.58 11.57 -6.17
CA LYS A 184 -3.84 11.31 -7.58
C LYS A 184 -4.97 12.16 -8.20
N SER A 185 -5.72 12.90 -7.37
CA SER A 185 -6.77 13.80 -7.84
C SER A 185 -6.30 15.24 -7.99
N THR A 186 -5.34 15.69 -7.17
CA THR A 186 -4.88 17.09 -7.13
C THR A 186 -3.42 17.26 -7.53
N GLY A 187 -2.60 16.20 -7.51
CA GLY A 187 -1.16 16.27 -7.70
C GLY A 187 -0.39 16.71 -6.45
N GLU A 188 -1.05 16.99 -5.34
CA GLU A 188 -0.37 17.31 -4.08
C GLU A 188 0.49 16.15 -3.60
N ILE A 189 1.66 16.45 -3.08
CA ILE A 189 2.61 15.48 -2.50
C ILE A 189 2.77 15.77 -1.02
N CYS A 190 2.86 14.72 -0.21
CA CYS A 190 3.29 14.82 1.19
C CYS A 190 4.29 13.72 1.52
N TYR A 191 5.15 14.01 2.49
CA TYR A 191 5.99 13.01 3.15
C TYR A 191 5.55 12.90 4.61
N THR A 192 5.36 11.65 5.06
CA THR A 192 4.93 11.36 6.43
C THR A 192 5.91 10.39 7.05
N LYS A 193 6.60 10.84 8.09
CA LYS A 193 7.50 9.99 8.88
C LYS A 193 6.68 9.01 9.71
N VAL A 194 7.11 7.76 9.77
CA VAL A 194 6.58 6.74 10.69
C VAL A 194 7.59 6.60 11.83
N HIS A 195 7.15 6.93 13.03
CA HIS A 195 7.99 6.82 14.21
C HIS A 195 8.12 5.37 14.66
N SER A 196 9.25 5.00 15.24
CA SER A 196 9.51 3.65 15.75
C SER A 196 8.44 3.15 16.72
N LEU A 197 7.84 4.05 17.51
CA LEU A 197 6.72 3.74 18.42
C LEU A 197 5.41 3.37 17.71
N GLU A 198 5.24 3.75 16.46
CA GLU A 198 4.07 3.40 15.63
C GLU A 198 4.28 2.07 14.89
N MET A 199 5.53 1.61 14.78
CA MET A 199 5.86 0.36 14.12
C MET A 199 5.50 -0.84 14.99
N ILE A 200 5.01 -1.89 14.34
CA ILE A 200 4.72 -3.16 15.01
C ILE A 200 5.92 -4.12 14.87
N ASN A 201 6.00 -5.10 15.76
CA ASN A 201 6.87 -6.25 15.56
C ASN A 201 6.31 -7.10 14.41
N ALA A 202 6.98 -7.08 13.26
CA ALA A 202 6.52 -7.79 12.07
C ALA A 202 6.72 -9.30 12.19
N GLY A 203 7.75 -9.76 12.87
CA GLY A 203 7.98 -11.17 13.16
C GLY A 203 6.82 -11.78 13.94
N ASP A 204 6.40 -11.17 15.05
CA ASP A 204 5.25 -11.62 15.85
C ASP A 204 3.96 -11.60 15.03
N ARG A 205 3.74 -10.55 14.26
CA ARG A 205 2.59 -10.45 13.36
C ARG A 205 2.56 -11.60 12.35
N ILE A 206 3.68 -11.91 11.73
CA ILE A 206 3.81 -13.02 10.78
C ILE A 206 3.55 -14.35 11.44
N GLN A 207 4.09 -14.61 12.64
CA GLN A 207 3.84 -15.84 13.39
C GLN A 207 2.36 -16.01 13.72
N LYS A 208 1.67 -14.92 14.13
CA LYS A 208 0.23 -14.92 14.33
C LYS A 208 -0.53 -15.29 13.05
N ILE A 209 -0.20 -14.66 11.92
CA ILE A 209 -0.83 -14.95 10.62
C ILE A 209 -0.62 -16.41 10.21
N LYS A 210 0.58 -16.94 10.38
CA LYS A 210 0.87 -18.37 10.09
C LYS A 210 -0.05 -19.33 10.87
N LYS A 211 -0.37 -19.01 12.12
CA LYS A 211 -1.33 -19.77 12.93
C LYS A 211 -2.76 -19.61 12.40
N VAL A 212 -3.16 -18.38 12.09
CA VAL A 212 -4.49 -18.05 11.57
C VAL A 212 -4.78 -18.79 10.27
N VAL A 213 -3.90 -18.73 9.27
CA VAL A 213 -4.13 -19.37 7.97
C VAL A 213 -4.11 -20.90 8.03
N LYS A 214 -3.53 -21.49 9.08
CA LYS A 214 -3.56 -22.94 9.33
C LYS A 214 -4.85 -23.39 10.03
N SER A 215 -5.58 -22.49 10.69
CA SER A 215 -6.79 -22.88 11.45
C SER A 215 -7.88 -23.43 10.52
N ASN A 216 -8.71 -24.32 11.05
CA ASN A 216 -9.82 -24.92 10.30
C ASN A 216 -11.06 -24.01 10.21
N ALA A 217 -11.19 -23.05 11.13
CA ALA A 217 -12.29 -22.09 11.16
C ALA A 217 -11.76 -20.66 10.99
N PRO A 218 -12.54 -19.78 10.34
CA PRO A 218 -12.15 -18.38 10.21
C PRO A 218 -12.14 -17.69 11.58
N PRO A 219 -11.22 -16.75 11.82
CA PRO A 219 -11.27 -15.87 12.99
C PRO A 219 -12.57 -15.08 13.07
N SER A 220 -12.80 -14.37 14.17
CA SER A 220 -13.90 -13.42 14.32
C SER A 220 -13.92 -12.38 13.18
N ARG A 221 -15.09 -11.82 12.89
CA ARG A 221 -15.23 -10.73 11.90
C ARG A 221 -14.32 -9.57 12.26
N CYS A 222 -13.69 -8.98 11.27
CA CYS A 222 -12.70 -7.91 11.45
C CYS A 222 -13.34 -6.59 11.87
N TYR A 223 -14.56 -6.36 11.40
CA TYR A 223 -15.31 -5.14 11.64
C TYR A 223 -16.77 -5.50 11.98
N PRO A 224 -17.44 -4.71 12.84
CA PRO A 224 -18.86 -4.89 13.13
C PRO A 224 -19.73 -4.46 11.94
N ALA A 225 -20.96 -4.93 11.93
CA ALA A 225 -21.99 -4.34 11.09
C ALA A 225 -22.40 -2.97 11.67
N ILE A 226 -22.68 -2.00 10.81
CA ILE A 226 -23.05 -0.64 11.19
C ILE A 226 -24.56 -0.48 11.02
N PRO A 227 -25.31 0.09 11.99
CA PRO A 227 -26.73 0.38 11.83
C PRO A 227 -26.99 1.23 10.58
N ASP A 228 -28.02 0.86 9.80
CA ASP A 228 -28.43 1.59 8.59
C ASP A 228 -29.57 2.58 8.92
N GLY A 229 -29.19 3.66 9.54
CA GLY A 229 -30.12 4.67 10.01
C GLY A 229 -31.07 4.13 11.09
N LYS A 230 -32.38 4.46 10.99
CA LYS A 230 -33.43 4.04 11.92
C LYS A 230 -34.23 2.82 11.43
N SER A 231 -33.78 2.17 10.37
CA SER A 231 -34.55 1.08 9.71
C SER A 231 -34.51 -0.26 10.46
N GLY A 232 -33.70 -0.40 11.50
CA GLY A 232 -33.40 -1.67 12.14
C GLY A 232 -32.48 -2.60 11.32
N ASN A 233 -32.07 -2.19 10.12
CA ASN A 233 -31.15 -2.92 9.27
C ASN A 233 -29.70 -2.52 9.53
N PHE A 234 -28.78 -3.33 9.03
CA PHE A 234 -27.36 -3.08 9.10
C PHE A 234 -26.75 -2.93 7.71
N ARG A 235 -25.67 -2.18 7.63
CA ARG A 235 -24.81 -2.05 6.45
C ARG A 235 -23.39 -2.50 6.77
N LEU A 236 -22.64 -2.82 5.73
CA LEU A 236 -21.21 -3.11 5.87
C LEU A 236 -20.44 -1.86 6.29
N ASP A 237 -19.45 -2.05 7.12
CA ASP A 237 -18.39 -1.04 7.32
C ASP A 237 -17.56 -0.86 6.04
N THR A 238 -16.99 0.33 5.86
CA THR A 238 -16.25 0.72 4.65
C THR A 238 -15.20 -0.31 4.22
N PRO A 239 -14.33 -0.86 5.10
CA PRO A 239 -13.38 -1.89 4.70
C PRO A 239 -14.04 -3.17 4.18
N CYS A 240 -15.21 -3.54 4.72
CA CYS A 240 -15.96 -4.71 4.27
C CYS A 240 -16.58 -4.53 2.89
N VAL A 241 -16.97 -3.30 2.52
CA VAL A 241 -17.54 -3.01 1.19
C VAL A 241 -16.58 -3.41 0.07
N TYR A 242 -15.29 -3.16 0.27
CA TYR A 242 -14.24 -3.47 -0.71
C TYR A 242 -13.66 -4.89 -0.56
N CYS A 243 -14.11 -5.66 0.44
CA CYS A 243 -13.62 -7.02 0.66
C CYS A 243 -14.22 -8.00 -0.33
N ASN A 244 -13.38 -8.80 -0.99
CA ASN A 244 -13.82 -9.83 -1.93
C ASN A 244 -14.65 -10.94 -1.25
N TYR A 245 -14.50 -11.13 0.05
CA TYR A 245 -15.12 -12.17 0.85
C TYR A 245 -16.36 -11.71 1.62
N LYS A 246 -16.89 -10.54 1.32
CA LYS A 246 -18.04 -9.97 2.05
C LYS A 246 -19.25 -10.89 2.07
N PHE A 247 -19.55 -11.59 0.99
CA PHE A 247 -20.69 -12.49 0.91
C PHE A 247 -20.48 -13.76 1.73
N ASP A 248 -19.29 -14.37 1.69
CA ASP A 248 -18.96 -15.52 2.53
C ASP A 248 -18.89 -15.13 4.02
N CYS A 249 -18.29 -13.98 4.31
CA CYS A 249 -18.10 -13.50 5.67
C CYS A 249 -19.42 -13.14 6.37
N TRP A 250 -20.41 -12.68 5.62
CA TRP A 250 -21.70 -12.18 6.09
C TRP A 250 -22.87 -13.04 5.61
N SER A 251 -22.64 -14.33 5.30
CA SER A 251 -23.66 -15.26 4.79
C SER A 251 -24.82 -15.46 5.76
N ASP A 252 -24.59 -15.27 7.08
CA ASP A 252 -25.59 -15.34 8.15
C ASP A 252 -26.26 -14.00 8.48
N ALA A 253 -25.89 -12.92 7.78
CA ALA A 253 -26.48 -11.61 8.00
C ALA A 253 -28.00 -11.62 7.76
N ASN A 254 -28.74 -10.82 8.53
CA ASN A 254 -30.19 -10.75 8.50
C ASN A 254 -30.87 -12.12 8.69
N ASP A 255 -30.46 -12.84 9.71
CA ASP A 255 -31.00 -14.18 10.04
C ASP A 255 -30.90 -15.19 8.88
N GLY A 256 -29.79 -15.17 8.18
CA GLY A 256 -29.54 -16.05 7.04
C GLY A 256 -30.20 -15.63 5.73
N LYS A 257 -30.87 -14.48 5.70
CA LYS A 257 -31.48 -13.92 4.47
C LYS A 257 -30.45 -13.25 3.55
N GLY A 258 -29.17 -13.30 3.94
CA GLY A 258 -28.06 -12.75 3.18
C GLY A 258 -27.89 -11.23 3.36
N LEU A 259 -27.17 -10.61 2.42
CA LEU A 259 -26.76 -9.21 2.53
C LEU A 259 -27.81 -8.21 1.99
N ARG A 260 -29.08 -8.56 2.01
CA ARG A 260 -30.16 -7.75 1.40
C ARG A 260 -30.21 -6.31 1.94
N SER A 261 -29.92 -6.13 3.22
CA SER A 261 -29.96 -4.83 3.90
C SER A 261 -28.62 -4.09 3.91
N PHE A 262 -27.56 -4.67 3.33
CA PHE A 262 -26.26 -4.02 3.23
C PHE A 262 -26.16 -3.18 1.96
N LYS A 263 -25.71 -1.94 2.10
CA LYS A 263 -25.41 -1.06 0.98
C LYS A 263 -24.00 -1.28 0.48
N TYR A 264 -23.85 -1.33 -0.84
CA TYR A 264 -22.55 -1.39 -1.51
C TYR A 264 -22.44 -0.16 -2.40
N SER A 265 -21.35 0.57 -2.26
CA SER A 265 -21.01 1.70 -3.12
C SER A 265 -20.23 1.25 -4.35
#